data_9b34b9098617ca1b441a17bad2de122d
#
_entry.id   9b34b9098617ca1b441a17bad2de122d
#
_cell.length_a   1.000
_cell.length_b   1.000
_cell.length_c   1.000
_cell.angle_alpha   90.00
_cell.angle_beta   90.00
_cell.angle_gamma   90.00
#
_symmetry.space_group_name_H-M   'P 1'
#
loop_
_entity.id
_entity.type
_entity.pdbx_description
1 polymer ?
#
loop_
_entity_poly.entity_id
_entity_poly.type
_entity_poly.pdbx_seq_one_letter_code
_entity_poly.pdbx_strand_id
1 'polypeptide(L)'
;MNSLQLLDYFAMFAYFLVLIWIGVAVVRSKEKRNQYDSFLAADRNMNLLQTTSSAAATDIGGGFSIAMGGLGFTLGLSGSWMIAVSGLSIVMVSFLMVPKVKRWSDKVKGLTTGDLFAARFDRKTGTLAAVVIGLAWFTFVGGQIIAGGKLLQVTLNMNLTFAVLLSGTIILAYTTMGGLKAVIYTDVFQMIVLMVGIVFIAVPIGLIEIGGWNVLVEKFNSSESTKHLLDWGAVGWRQMLGWFFAVFPVWFISIAAMQRIIAARDVKTAQRGFFLTGIPIEWPLFAVGSTMIGLIARFLIPDLSDPEL
;
A
#
# COMPACT_ATOMS: atom_id res chain seq x y z
N MET A 1 -1.87 19.47 21.02
CA MET A 1 -0.97 18.86 20.01
C MET A 1 0.29 19.67 19.97
N ASN A 2 1.45 19.04 20.19
CA ASN A 2 2.74 19.75 20.06
C ASN A 2 2.88 20.19 18.59
N SER A 3 3.27 21.46 18.40
CA SER A 3 3.62 21.97 17.06
C SER A 3 4.77 21.14 16.52
N LEU A 4 4.73 20.77 15.23
CA LEU A 4 5.84 20.14 14.53
C LEU A 4 7.13 20.91 14.80
N GLN A 5 8.20 20.17 15.08
CA GLN A 5 9.52 20.75 15.26
C GLN A 5 10.16 20.99 13.88
N LEU A 6 11.16 21.87 13.82
CA LEU A 6 11.91 22.14 12.58
C LEU A 6 12.45 20.87 11.91
N LEU A 7 12.78 19.86 12.71
CA LEU A 7 13.25 18.56 12.26
C LEU A 7 12.20 17.80 11.45
N ASP A 8 10.92 17.89 11.81
CA ASP A 8 9.83 17.21 11.13
C ASP A 8 9.61 17.81 9.73
N TYR A 9 9.63 19.14 9.62
CA TYR A 9 9.58 19.82 8.32
C TYR A 9 10.76 19.46 7.43
N PHE A 10 11.97 19.37 8.02
CA PHE A 10 13.17 18.97 7.30
C PHE A 10 13.05 17.52 6.79
N ALA A 11 12.59 16.60 7.63
CA ALA A 11 12.39 15.20 7.25
C ALA A 11 11.38 15.06 6.10
N MET A 12 10.25 15.76 6.17
CA MET A 12 9.24 15.79 5.11
C MET A 12 9.82 16.36 3.80
N PHE A 13 10.53 17.47 3.88
CA PHE A 13 11.16 18.08 2.72
C PHE A 13 12.21 17.18 2.08
N ALA A 14 13.07 16.56 2.89
CA ALA A 14 14.06 15.59 2.43
C ALA A 14 13.41 14.39 1.74
N TYR A 15 12.32 13.85 2.30
CA TYR A 15 11.54 12.78 1.69
C TYR A 15 11.05 13.14 0.28
N PHE A 16 10.40 14.30 0.12
CA PHE A 16 9.92 14.73 -1.20
C PHE A 16 11.05 15.02 -2.17
N LEU A 17 12.17 15.57 -1.72
CA LEU A 17 13.36 15.78 -2.56
C LEU A 17 13.90 14.45 -3.10
N VAL A 18 13.96 13.40 -2.27
CA VAL A 18 14.39 12.07 -2.71
C VAL A 18 13.43 11.51 -3.76
N LEU A 19 12.12 11.64 -3.60
CA LEU A 19 11.14 11.19 -4.59
C LEU A 19 11.31 11.90 -5.93
N ILE A 20 11.45 13.23 -5.91
CA ILE A 20 11.68 14.02 -7.13
C ILE A 20 13.01 13.63 -7.77
N TRP A 21 14.07 13.49 -6.98
CA TRP A 21 15.38 13.07 -7.47
C TRP A 21 15.33 11.71 -8.16
N ILE A 22 14.66 10.72 -7.57
CA ILE A 22 14.45 9.40 -8.18
C ILE A 22 13.71 9.54 -9.51
N GLY A 23 12.62 10.31 -9.55
CA GLY A 23 11.86 10.56 -10.77
C GLY A 23 12.74 11.16 -11.89
N VAL A 24 13.50 12.20 -11.58
CA VAL A 24 14.41 12.87 -12.53
C VAL A 24 15.54 11.94 -12.96
N ALA A 25 16.14 11.17 -12.04
CA ALA A 25 17.22 10.24 -12.35
C ALA A 25 16.76 9.16 -13.34
N VAL A 26 15.55 8.60 -13.14
CA VAL A 26 14.97 7.62 -14.07
C VAL A 26 14.71 8.23 -15.45
N VAL A 27 14.20 9.46 -15.52
CA VAL A 27 13.97 10.14 -16.79
C VAL A 27 15.30 10.38 -17.54
N ARG A 28 16.35 10.79 -16.84
CA ARG A 28 17.67 11.03 -17.43
C ARG A 28 18.37 9.74 -17.88
N SER A 29 18.08 8.61 -17.26
CA SER A 29 18.68 7.30 -17.59
C SER A 29 18.05 6.64 -18.81
N LYS A 30 17.16 7.30 -19.54
CA LYS A 30 16.50 6.77 -20.73
C LYS A 30 17.51 6.48 -21.84
N GLU A 31 17.97 5.23 -21.90
CA GLU A 31 18.52 4.67 -23.15
C GLU A 31 17.42 4.66 -24.23
N LYS A 32 17.85 4.68 -25.51
CA LYS A 32 16.98 4.66 -26.72
C LYS A 32 16.17 3.35 -26.87
N ARG A 33 15.47 2.90 -25.82
CA ARG A 33 14.59 1.74 -25.86
C ARG A 33 13.14 2.17 -26.16
N ASN A 34 12.31 1.21 -26.52
CA ASN A 34 10.93 1.42 -26.91
C ASN A 34 10.17 2.18 -25.80
N GLN A 35 9.83 3.44 -26.07
CA GLN A 35 9.33 4.38 -25.06
C GLN A 35 8.05 3.87 -24.37
N TYR A 36 7.21 3.12 -25.08
CA TYR A 36 5.96 2.55 -24.55
C TYR A 36 6.23 1.38 -23.58
N ASP A 37 7.15 0.47 -23.91
CA ASP A 37 7.49 -0.65 -23.04
C ASP A 37 8.13 -0.18 -21.73
N SER A 38 8.98 0.84 -21.81
CA SER A 38 9.59 1.45 -20.63
C SER A 38 8.55 2.16 -19.75
N PHE A 39 7.62 2.90 -20.37
CA PHE A 39 6.61 3.69 -19.66
C PHE A 39 5.52 2.81 -19.02
N LEU A 40 5.01 1.80 -19.73
CA LEU A 40 3.87 0.99 -19.28
C LEU A 40 4.26 -0.32 -18.59
N ALA A 41 5.42 -0.89 -18.90
CA ALA A 41 5.85 -2.20 -18.41
C ALA A 41 7.27 -2.23 -17.83
N ALA A 42 7.90 -1.07 -17.59
CA ALA A 42 9.25 -0.96 -17.01
C ALA A 42 10.27 -1.91 -17.70
N ASP A 43 10.23 -1.96 -19.03
CA ASP A 43 11.07 -2.83 -19.88
C ASP A 43 10.93 -4.34 -19.59
N ARG A 44 9.91 -4.76 -18.83
CA ARG A 44 9.69 -6.14 -18.36
C ARG A 44 10.90 -6.72 -17.63
N ASN A 45 11.59 -5.91 -16.85
CA ASN A 45 12.86 -6.28 -16.23
C ASN A 45 12.93 -6.02 -14.72
N MET A 46 11.77 -5.98 -14.04
CA MET A 46 11.73 -5.85 -12.60
C MET A 46 12.37 -7.06 -11.92
N ASN A 47 13.30 -6.78 -11.02
CA ASN A 47 13.90 -7.80 -10.16
C ASN A 47 13.00 -8.13 -8.96
N LEU A 48 13.44 -9.08 -8.11
CA LEU A 48 12.65 -9.55 -6.98
C LEU A 48 12.31 -8.42 -5.99
N LEU A 49 13.30 -7.61 -5.61
CA LEU A 49 13.11 -6.49 -4.68
C LEU A 49 12.09 -5.47 -5.24
N GLN A 50 12.26 -5.08 -6.50
CA GLN A 50 11.35 -4.16 -7.18
C GLN A 50 9.93 -4.71 -7.27
N THR A 51 9.77 -5.99 -7.62
CA THR A 51 8.44 -6.62 -7.71
C THR A 51 7.77 -6.69 -6.35
N THR A 52 8.49 -7.12 -5.31
CA THR A 52 7.97 -7.21 -3.94
C THR A 52 7.60 -5.84 -3.40
N SER A 53 8.53 -4.88 -3.48
CA SER A 53 8.31 -3.53 -2.94
C SER A 53 7.20 -2.80 -3.66
N SER A 54 7.15 -2.89 -5.00
CA SER A 54 6.12 -2.20 -5.77
C SER A 54 4.74 -2.83 -5.59
N ALA A 55 4.64 -4.15 -5.44
CA ALA A 55 3.38 -4.81 -5.10
C ALA A 55 2.90 -4.38 -3.69
N ALA A 56 3.79 -4.39 -2.69
CA ALA A 56 3.49 -3.95 -1.34
C ALA A 56 3.08 -2.46 -1.28
N ALA A 57 3.87 -1.57 -1.87
CA ALA A 57 3.57 -0.12 -1.88
C ALA A 57 2.27 0.23 -2.62
N THR A 58 1.80 -0.65 -3.51
CA THR A 58 0.53 -0.48 -4.21
C THR A 58 -0.67 -0.76 -3.32
N ASP A 59 -0.57 -1.73 -2.42
CA ASP A 59 -1.63 -2.05 -1.46
C ASP A 59 -1.54 -1.15 -0.23
N ILE A 60 -0.35 -0.99 0.32
CA ILE A 60 -0.09 -0.19 1.51
C ILE A 60 -0.03 1.30 1.14
N GLY A 61 -1.15 1.86 0.74
CA GLY A 61 -1.29 3.30 0.50
C GLY A 61 -1.55 4.09 1.78
N GLY A 62 -1.46 5.44 1.69
CA GLY A 62 -1.68 6.33 2.84
C GLY A 62 -3.06 6.14 3.50
N GLY A 63 -4.13 6.03 2.71
CA GLY A 63 -5.48 5.77 3.22
C GLY A 63 -5.60 4.44 3.94
N PHE A 64 -4.94 3.39 3.43
CA PHE A 64 -4.95 2.08 4.06
C PHE A 64 -4.17 2.06 5.37
N SER A 65 -3.04 2.77 5.42
CA SER A 65 -2.23 2.89 6.65
C SER A 65 -2.98 3.61 7.76
N ILE A 66 -3.71 4.68 7.44
CA ILE A 66 -4.56 5.42 8.40
C ILE A 66 -5.69 4.53 8.90
N ALA A 67 -6.42 3.87 7.99
CA ALA A 67 -7.51 2.97 8.34
C ALA A 67 -7.06 1.81 9.26
N MET A 68 -5.84 1.30 9.07
CA MET A 68 -5.28 0.25 9.92
C MET A 68 -4.95 0.74 11.34
N GLY A 69 -4.47 1.97 11.47
CA GLY A 69 -4.34 2.63 12.77
C GLY A 69 -5.69 2.76 13.46
N GLY A 70 -6.73 3.20 12.76
CA GLY A 70 -8.11 3.27 13.25
C GLY A 70 -8.68 1.92 13.68
N LEU A 71 -8.44 0.86 12.91
CA LEU A 71 -8.82 -0.50 13.30
C LEU A 71 -8.05 -1.00 14.53
N GLY A 72 -6.77 -0.69 14.64
CA GLY A 72 -5.97 -0.97 15.84
C GLY A 72 -6.52 -0.26 17.07
N PHE A 73 -6.97 1.00 16.92
CA PHE A 73 -7.58 1.78 17.98
C PHE A 73 -8.93 1.21 18.44
N THR A 74 -9.78 0.77 17.49
CA THR A 74 -11.17 0.34 17.74
C THR A 74 -11.31 -1.16 18.03
N LEU A 75 -10.58 -2.00 17.28
CA LEU A 75 -10.67 -3.45 17.33
C LEU A 75 -9.42 -4.12 17.92
N GLY A 76 -8.38 -3.35 18.22
CA GLY A 76 -7.14 -3.86 18.75
C GLY A 76 -6.41 -4.80 17.79
N LEU A 77 -5.79 -5.84 18.34
CA LEU A 77 -5.02 -6.82 17.57
C LEU A 77 -5.86 -7.55 16.51
N SER A 78 -7.16 -7.73 16.78
CA SER A 78 -8.08 -8.38 15.83
C SER A 78 -8.29 -7.57 14.55
N GLY A 79 -8.05 -6.25 14.55
CA GLY A 79 -8.09 -5.41 13.36
C GLY A 79 -7.05 -5.81 12.30
N SER A 80 -5.93 -6.43 12.71
CA SER A 80 -4.88 -6.89 11.79
C SER A 80 -5.35 -7.95 10.79
N TRP A 81 -6.45 -8.65 11.07
CA TRP A 81 -7.02 -9.65 10.15
C TRP A 81 -7.45 -9.06 8.83
N MET A 82 -7.80 -7.78 8.76
CA MET A 82 -8.14 -7.16 7.48
C MET A 82 -6.98 -7.21 6.48
N ILE A 83 -5.75 -6.90 6.94
CA ILE A 83 -4.55 -7.00 6.10
C ILE A 83 -4.09 -8.46 5.95
N ALA A 84 -4.22 -9.27 6.99
CA ALA A 84 -3.90 -10.69 6.89
C ALA A 84 -4.69 -11.36 5.75
N VAL A 85 -5.94 -10.96 5.55
CA VAL A 85 -6.79 -11.40 4.44
C VAL A 85 -6.25 -10.88 3.09
N SER A 86 -5.81 -9.62 3.00
CA SER A 86 -5.16 -9.09 1.80
C SER A 86 -3.90 -9.88 1.47
N GLY A 87 -3.00 -10.04 2.44
CA GLY A 87 -1.78 -10.82 2.28
C GLY A 87 -2.04 -12.25 1.83
N LEU A 88 -3.05 -12.93 2.39
CA LEU A 88 -3.49 -14.26 1.94
C LEU A 88 -3.96 -14.23 0.47
N SER A 89 -4.72 -13.21 0.09
CA SER A 89 -5.21 -13.03 -1.28
C SER A 89 -4.06 -12.86 -2.26
N ILE A 90 -3.05 -12.08 -1.91
CA ILE A 90 -1.82 -11.90 -2.72
C ILE A 90 -1.05 -13.20 -2.85
N VAL A 91 -0.93 -13.98 -1.77
CA VAL A 91 -0.31 -15.30 -1.82
C VAL A 91 -1.07 -16.23 -2.76
N MET A 92 -2.41 -16.25 -2.71
CA MET A 92 -3.20 -17.04 -3.64
C MET A 92 -3.04 -16.58 -5.09
N VAL A 93 -3.03 -15.26 -5.34
CA VAL A 93 -2.71 -14.69 -6.67
C VAL A 93 -1.33 -15.14 -7.15
N SER A 94 -0.33 -15.17 -6.27
CA SER A 94 1.04 -15.62 -6.58
C SER A 94 1.06 -17.02 -7.19
N PHE A 95 0.26 -17.94 -6.69
CA PHE A 95 0.22 -19.33 -7.17
C PHE A 95 -0.79 -19.54 -8.31
N LEU A 96 -1.97 -18.95 -8.22
CA LEU A 96 -3.07 -19.25 -9.14
C LEU A 96 -3.02 -18.42 -10.42
N MET A 97 -2.65 -17.14 -10.32
CA MET A 97 -2.78 -16.16 -11.39
C MET A 97 -1.42 -15.77 -12.01
N VAL A 98 -0.44 -15.46 -11.19
CA VAL A 98 0.85 -14.93 -11.66
C VAL A 98 1.48 -15.78 -12.76
N PRO A 99 1.61 -17.13 -12.65
CA PRO A 99 2.24 -17.93 -13.69
C PRO A 99 1.49 -17.90 -15.02
N LYS A 100 0.14 -17.82 -14.95
CA LYS A 100 -0.71 -17.82 -16.15
C LYS A 100 -0.63 -16.46 -16.84
N VAL A 101 -0.79 -15.37 -16.08
CA VAL A 101 -0.78 -14.00 -16.60
C VAL A 101 0.58 -13.66 -17.18
N LYS A 102 1.68 -13.98 -16.47
CA LYS A 102 3.03 -13.67 -16.95
C LYS A 102 3.34 -14.39 -18.26
N ARG A 103 3.11 -15.69 -18.33
CA ARG A 103 3.33 -16.46 -19.56
C ARG A 103 2.47 -15.97 -20.72
N TRP A 104 1.19 -15.64 -20.45
CA TRP A 104 0.28 -15.12 -21.46
C TRP A 104 0.72 -13.74 -21.96
N SER A 105 1.02 -12.82 -21.06
CA SER A 105 1.53 -11.48 -21.37
C SER A 105 2.81 -11.53 -22.21
N ASP A 106 3.76 -12.41 -21.87
CA ASP A 106 5.01 -12.55 -22.62
C ASP A 106 4.77 -13.11 -24.04
N LYS A 107 3.78 -14.00 -24.20
CA LYS A 107 3.39 -14.56 -25.49
C LYS A 107 2.72 -13.54 -26.42
N VAL A 108 1.74 -12.77 -25.89
CA VAL A 108 0.95 -11.81 -26.69
C VAL A 108 1.58 -10.43 -26.77
N LYS A 109 2.65 -10.19 -26.01
CA LYS A 109 3.31 -8.88 -25.89
C LYS A 109 2.36 -7.78 -25.39
N GLY A 110 1.27 -8.14 -24.69
CA GLY A 110 0.31 -7.21 -24.12
C GLY A 110 0.93 -6.38 -23.00
N LEU A 111 0.69 -5.06 -22.99
CA LEU A 111 1.22 -4.12 -22.01
C LEU A 111 0.21 -3.78 -20.92
N THR A 112 -1.06 -4.00 -21.20
CA THR A 112 -2.17 -3.64 -20.32
C THR A 112 -3.11 -4.82 -20.09
N THR A 113 -3.95 -4.73 -19.05
CA THR A 113 -5.01 -5.71 -18.81
C THR A 113 -5.99 -5.75 -20.00
N GLY A 114 -6.31 -4.61 -20.59
CA GLY A 114 -7.16 -4.52 -21.79
C GLY A 114 -6.60 -5.31 -22.97
N ASP A 115 -5.28 -5.27 -23.20
CA ASP A 115 -4.62 -6.05 -24.26
C ASP A 115 -4.75 -7.56 -24.02
N LEU A 116 -4.63 -8.00 -22.75
CA LEU A 116 -4.80 -9.41 -22.39
C LEU A 116 -6.23 -9.89 -22.64
N PHE A 117 -7.23 -9.08 -22.31
CA PHE A 117 -8.64 -9.39 -22.60
C PHE A 117 -8.90 -9.39 -24.13
N ALA A 118 -8.38 -8.41 -24.86
CA ALA A 118 -8.51 -8.34 -26.31
C ALA A 118 -7.91 -9.56 -27.00
N ALA A 119 -6.73 -10.00 -26.54
CA ALA A 119 -6.06 -11.18 -27.08
C ALA A 119 -6.76 -12.50 -26.73
N ARG A 120 -7.50 -12.56 -25.61
CA ARG A 120 -8.20 -13.77 -25.16
C ARG A 120 -9.59 -13.91 -25.78
N PHE A 121 -10.30 -12.81 -25.94
CA PHE A 121 -11.70 -12.75 -26.40
C PHE A 121 -11.78 -12.00 -27.73
N ASP A 122 -11.97 -10.69 -27.66
CA ASP A 122 -12.01 -9.80 -28.81
C ASP A 122 -11.70 -8.35 -28.41
N ARG A 123 -11.53 -7.47 -29.42
CA ARG A 123 -11.19 -6.06 -29.21
C ARG A 123 -12.28 -5.31 -28.44
N LYS A 124 -13.56 -5.65 -28.62
CA LYS A 124 -14.67 -4.98 -27.91
C LYS A 124 -14.62 -5.29 -26.43
N THR A 125 -14.41 -6.57 -26.08
CA THR A 125 -14.25 -7.02 -24.69
C THR A 125 -13.02 -6.37 -24.03
N GLY A 126 -11.89 -6.28 -24.75
CA GLY A 126 -10.69 -5.60 -24.25
C GLY A 126 -10.92 -4.11 -23.98
N THR A 127 -11.63 -3.41 -24.89
CA THR A 127 -11.97 -1.99 -24.72
C THR A 127 -12.93 -1.79 -23.54
N LEU A 128 -13.98 -2.62 -23.42
CA LEU A 128 -14.91 -2.56 -22.29
C LEU A 128 -14.19 -2.78 -20.96
N ALA A 129 -13.34 -3.81 -20.88
CA ALA A 129 -12.55 -4.08 -19.69
C ALA A 129 -11.65 -2.88 -19.32
N ALA A 130 -10.97 -2.27 -20.29
CA ALA A 130 -10.12 -1.11 -20.07
C ALA A 130 -10.91 0.09 -19.53
N VAL A 131 -12.12 0.36 -20.07
CA VAL A 131 -12.97 1.46 -19.60
C VAL A 131 -13.48 1.21 -18.17
N VAL A 132 -14.03 0.03 -17.89
CA VAL A 132 -14.57 -0.30 -16.56
C VAL A 132 -13.47 -0.25 -15.51
N ILE A 133 -12.33 -0.87 -15.79
CA ILE A 133 -11.17 -0.87 -14.87
C ILE A 133 -10.65 0.56 -14.68
N GLY A 134 -10.55 1.35 -15.74
CA GLY A 134 -10.10 2.74 -15.68
C GLY A 134 -10.98 3.59 -14.78
N LEU A 135 -12.30 3.49 -14.91
CA LEU A 135 -13.26 4.21 -14.06
C LEU A 135 -13.15 3.80 -12.59
N ALA A 136 -13.05 2.49 -12.29
CA ALA A 136 -12.91 1.99 -10.93
C ALA A 136 -11.62 2.50 -10.28
N TRP A 137 -10.50 2.44 -10.99
CA TRP A 137 -9.21 2.91 -10.46
C TRP A 137 -9.12 4.43 -10.37
N PHE A 138 -9.81 5.18 -11.21
CA PHE A 138 -9.92 6.63 -11.08
C PHE A 138 -10.50 7.01 -9.71
N THR A 139 -11.58 6.33 -9.29
CA THR A 139 -12.19 6.54 -7.97
C THR A 139 -11.24 6.18 -6.83
N PHE A 140 -10.53 5.04 -6.96
CA PHE A 140 -9.56 4.60 -5.96
C PHE A 140 -8.41 5.60 -5.79
N VAL A 141 -7.83 6.11 -6.89
CA VAL A 141 -6.78 7.14 -6.86
C VAL A 141 -7.28 8.43 -6.20
N GLY A 142 -8.54 8.83 -6.47
CA GLY A 142 -9.16 9.96 -5.79
C GLY A 142 -9.15 9.81 -4.28
N GLY A 143 -9.50 8.63 -3.77
CA GLY A 143 -9.43 8.30 -2.34
C GLY A 143 -8.02 8.43 -1.76
N GLN A 144 -6.98 7.96 -2.48
CA GLN A 144 -5.59 8.08 -2.03
C GLN A 144 -5.10 9.55 -2.00
N ILE A 145 -5.52 10.37 -2.97
CA ILE A 145 -5.19 11.80 -2.99
C ILE A 145 -5.84 12.52 -1.79
N ILE A 146 -7.09 12.19 -1.46
CA ILE A 146 -7.79 12.75 -0.29
C ILE A 146 -7.09 12.32 1.00
N ALA A 147 -6.68 11.06 1.14
CA ALA A 147 -5.94 10.58 2.30
C ALA A 147 -4.60 11.32 2.47
N GLY A 148 -3.84 11.51 1.38
CA GLY A 148 -2.64 12.34 1.39
C GLY A 148 -2.90 13.80 1.79
N GLY A 149 -4.01 14.37 1.31
CA GLY A 149 -4.46 15.70 1.68
C GLY A 149 -4.83 15.81 3.17
N LYS A 150 -5.55 14.83 3.74
CA LYS A 150 -5.85 14.77 5.17
C LYS A 150 -4.56 14.72 6.01
N LEU A 151 -3.59 13.92 5.60
CA LEU A 151 -2.30 13.86 6.29
C LEU A 151 -1.60 15.24 6.31
N LEU A 152 -1.52 15.92 5.16
CA LEU A 152 -0.95 17.27 5.07
C LEU A 152 -1.77 18.30 5.87
N GLN A 153 -3.09 18.16 5.90
CA GLN A 153 -3.95 19.01 6.72
C GLN A 153 -3.59 18.89 8.21
N VAL A 154 -3.50 17.69 8.72
CA VAL A 154 -3.25 17.42 10.15
C VAL A 154 -1.81 17.78 10.53
N THR A 155 -0.84 17.41 9.69
CA THR A 155 0.58 17.63 10.00
C THR A 155 1.02 19.07 9.81
N LEU A 156 0.57 19.74 8.76
CA LEU A 156 0.99 21.11 8.42
C LEU A 156 -0.06 22.17 8.77
N ASN A 157 -1.18 21.79 9.41
CA ASN A 157 -2.31 22.66 9.72
C ASN A 157 -2.80 23.46 8.49
N MET A 158 -2.87 22.81 7.33
CA MET A 158 -3.25 23.43 6.06
C MET A 158 -4.76 23.30 5.84
N ASN A 159 -5.31 24.20 5.00
CA ASN A 159 -6.67 24.00 4.51
C ASN A 159 -6.78 22.68 3.70
N LEU A 160 -7.82 21.87 3.95
CA LEU A 160 -8.00 20.56 3.33
C LEU A 160 -7.99 20.62 1.78
N THR A 161 -8.70 21.59 1.20
CA THR A 161 -8.76 21.73 -0.26
C THR A 161 -7.38 21.97 -0.85
N PHE A 162 -6.60 22.89 -0.25
CA PHE A 162 -5.23 23.16 -0.70
C PHE A 162 -4.32 21.95 -0.49
N ALA A 163 -4.43 21.26 0.62
CA ALA A 163 -3.66 20.05 0.94
C ALA A 163 -3.94 18.92 -0.08
N VAL A 164 -5.21 18.70 -0.45
CA VAL A 164 -5.62 17.71 -1.47
C VAL A 164 -5.08 18.09 -2.84
N LEU A 165 -5.19 19.35 -3.25
CA LEU A 165 -4.64 19.85 -4.52
C LEU A 165 -3.12 19.70 -4.58
N LEU A 166 -2.43 20.03 -3.49
CA LEU A 166 -0.98 19.88 -3.39
C LEU A 166 -0.56 18.40 -3.48
N SER A 167 -1.20 17.52 -2.71
CA SER A 167 -0.95 16.07 -2.74
C SER A 167 -1.16 15.51 -4.16
N GLY A 168 -2.30 15.81 -4.79
CA GLY A 168 -2.60 15.37 -6.15
C GLY A 168 -1.61 15.89 -7.18
N THR A 169 -1.21 17.16 -7.07
CA THR A 169 -0.22 17.76 -8.00
C THR A 169 1.14 17.07 -7.89
N ILE A 170 1.61 16.81 -6.68
CA ILE A 170 2.89 16.11 -6.48
C ILE A 170 2.83 14.70 -7.07
N ILE A 171 1.76 13.94 -6.79
CA ILE A 171 1.58 12.57 -7.32
C ILE A 171 1.56 12.58 -8.85
N LEU A 172 0.78 13.47 -9.46
CA LEU A 172 0.68 13.59 -10.91
C LEU A 172 2.03 13.96 -11.54
N ALA A 173 2.75 14.92 -10.95
CA ALA A 173 4.03 15.39 -11.49
C ALA A 173 5.05 14.26 -11.61
N TYR A 174 5.36 13.53 -10.54
CA TYR A 174 6.39 12.49 -10.62
C TYR A 174 5.94 11.26 -11.43
N THR A 175 4.65 10.93 -11.40
CA THR A 175 4.12 9.77 -12.14
C THR A 175 4.14 10.00 -13.65
N THR A 176 3.72 11.19 -14.11
CA THR A 176 3.71 11.52 -15.54
C THR A 176 5.10 11.66 -16.14
N MET A 177 6.09 12.11 -15.35
CA MET A 177 7.47 12.29 -15.81
C MET A 177 8.18 10.97 -16.12
N GLY A 178 8.02 9.96 -15.29
CA GLY A 178 8.84 8.74 -15.35
C GLY A 178 8.11 7.44 -15.72
N GLY A 179 6.78 7.45 -15.76
CA GLY A 179 5.97 6.25 -16.01
C GLY A 179 6.15 5.17 -14.94
N LEU A 180 5.81 3.93 -15.26
CA LEU A 180 5.88 2.80 -14.33
C LEU A 180 7.29 2.58 -13.77
N LYS A 181 8.33 2.83 -14.56
CA LYS A 181 9.71 2.65 -14.10
C LYS A 181 10.07 3.57 -12.94
N ALA A 182 9.69 4.86 -13.01
CA ALA A 182 9.91 5.79 -11.90
C ALA A 182 9.09 5.38 -10.66
N VAL A 183 7.83 5.00 -10.85
CA VAL A 183 6.96 4.53 -9.77
C VAL A 183 7.60 3.34 -9.04
N ILE A 184 8.13 2.35 -9.75
CA ILE A 184 8.78 1.20 -9.12
C ILE A 184 9.98 1.59 -8.24
N TYR A 185 10.82 2.52 -8.68
CA TYR A 185 11.95 2.96 -7.85
C TYR A 185 11.50 3.77 -6.64
N THR A 186 10.48 4.62 -6.78
CA THR A 186 9.89 5.31 -5.63
C THR A 186 9.19 4.33 -4.69
N ASP A 187 8.51 3.30 -5.20
CA ASP A 187 7.88 2.24 -4.40
C ASP A 187 8.90 1.48 -3.52
N VAL A 188 10.09 1.19 -4.06
CA VAL A 188 11.16 0.55 -3.26
C VAL A 188 11.58 1.43 -2.10
N PHE A 189 11.81 2.72 -2.35
CA PHE A 189 12.18 3.67 -1.31
C PHE A 189 11.06 3.84 -0.28
N GLN A 190 9.83 4.04 -0.75
CA GLN A 190 8.64 4.23 0.10
C GLN A 190 8.37 3.02 0.98
N MET A 191 8.47 1.80 0.44
CA MET A 191 8.27 0.58 1.19
C MET A 191 9.32 0.44 2.31
N ILE A 192 10.59 0.78 2.04
CA ILE A 192 11.64 0.75 3.07
C ILE A 192 11.34 1.78 4.16
N VAL A 193 11.01 3.01 3.80
CA VAL A 193 10.68 4.08 4.77
C VAL A 193 9.48 3.69 5.62
N LEU A 194 8.44 3.13 5.00
CA LEU A 194 7.22 2.70 5.70
C LEU A 194 7.50 1.55 6.67
N MET A 195 8.20 0.51 6.23
CA MET A 195 8.52 -0.63 7.09
C MET A 195 9.44 -0.23 8.25
N VAL A 196 10.50 0.53 7.97
CA VAL A 196 11.41 1.02 9.00
C VAL A 196 10.67 1.97 9.94
N GLY A 197 9.91 2.91 9.41
CA GLY A 197 9.17 3.90 10.19
C GLY A 197 8.13 3.28 11.11
N ILE A 198 7.29 2.38 10.61
CA ILE A 198 6.23 1.75 11.41
C ILE A 198 6.82 0.69 12.36
N VAL A 199 7.48 -0.32 11.78
CA VAL A 199 7.79 -1.55 12.52
C VAL A 199 9.00 -1.36 13.45
N PHE A 200 10.03 -0.62 13.01
CA PHE A 200 11.28 -0.52 13.74
C PHE A 200 11.46 0.80 14.50
N ILE A 201 10.65 1.84 14.22
CA ILE A 201 10.74 3.13 14.91
C ILE A 201 9.46 3.41 15.70
N ALA A 202 8.31 3.58 15.05
CA ALA A 202 7.11 4.08 15.71
C ALA A 202 6.56 3.11 16.76
N VAL A 203 6.48 1.81 16.47
CA VAL A 203 5.99 0.80 17.43
C VAL A 203 6.93 0.67 18.62
N PRO A 204 8.27 0.48 18.47
CA PRO A 204 9.18 0.42 19.62
C PRO A 204 9.19 1.70 20.47
N ILE A 205 9.25 2.87 19.85
CA ILE A 205 9.23 4.15 20.60
C ILE A 205 7.90 4.29 21.35
N GLY A 206 6.76 4.05 20.69
CA GLY A 206 5.46 4.12 21.34
C GLY A 206 5.34 3.13 22.51
N LEU A 207 5.86 1.90 22.38
CA LEU A 207 5.89 0.94 23.50
C LEU A 207 6.78 1.42 24.64
N ILE A 208 7.92 2.01 24.36
CA ILE A 208 8.81 2.56 25.41
C ILE A 208 8.10 3.70 26.14
N GLU A 209 7.43 4.58 25.43
CA GLU A 209 6.73 5.75 26.00
C GLU A 209 5.60 5.36 26.95
N ILE A 210 4.88 4.28 26.66
CA ILE A 210 3.79 3.79 27.53
C ILE A 210 4.29 2.88 28.68
N GLY A 211 5.60 2.63 28.79
CA GLY A 211 6.19 1.77 29.82
C GLY A 211 6.31 0.29 29.43
N GLY A 212 6.11 -0.05 28.17
CA GLY A 212 6.30 -1.37 27.59
C GLY A 212 5.02 -2.18 27.38
N TRP A 213 5.18 -3.32 26.72
CA TRP A 213 4.07 -4.22 26.38
C TRP A 213 3.28 -4.71 27.61
N ASN A 214 3.98 -5.03 28.72
CA ASN A 214 3.31 -5.51 29.92
C ASN A 214 2.36 -4.48 30.54
N VAL A 215 2.76 -3.18 30.53
CA VAL A 215 1.91 -2.09 31.01
C VAL A 215 0.67 -1.92 30.16
N LEU A 216 0.81 -2.03 28.83
CA LEU A 216 -0.32 -2.02 27.91
C LEU A 216 -1.28 -3.17 28.19
N VAL A 217 -0.77 -4.39 28.33
CA VAL A 217 -1.56 -5.59 28.61
C VAL A 217 -2.29 -5.48 29.95
N GLU A 218 -1.63 -5.02 31.00
CA GLU A 218 -2.22 -4.81 32.32
C GLU A 218 -3.37 -3.80 32.26
N LYS A 219 -3.13 -2.64 31.64
CA LYS A 219 -4.16 -1.58 31.48
C LYS A 219 -5.38 -2.08 30.72
N PHE A 220 -5.21 -2.78 29.61
CA PHE A 220 -6.36 -3.25 28.81
C PHE A 220 -7.08 -4.43 29.46
N ASN A 221 -6.41 -5.28 30.22
CA ASN A 221 -7.05 -6.35 30.98
C ASN A 221 -7.77 -5.86 32.26
N SER A 222 -7.46 -4.67 32.75
CA SER A 222 -8.11 -4.11 33.95
C SER A 222 -9.57 -3.70 33.75
N SER A 223 -10.03 -3.59 32.48
CA SER A 223 -11.40 -3.21 32.15
C SER A 223 -12.03 -4.17 31.15
N GLU A 224 -13.25 -4.61 31.42
CA GLU A 224 -14.04 -5.45 30.50
C GLU A 224 -14.29 -4.75 29.14
N SER A 225 -14.34 -3.42 29.11
CA SER A 225 -14.55 -2.65 27.87
C SER A 225 -13.34 -2.65 26.92
N THR A 226 -12.12 -2.92 27.44
CA THR A 226 -10.87 -2.87 26.65
C THR A 226 -10.19 -4.22 26.48
N LYS A 227 -10.55 -5.21 27.28
CA LYS A 227 -9.95 -6.55 27.27
C LYS A 227 -9.98 -7.21 25.88
N HIS A 228 -11.05 -6.99 25.11
CA HIS A 228 -11.19 -7.52 23.75
C HIS A 228 -10.14 -6.99 22.78
N LEU A 229 -9.50 -5.84 23.06
CA LEU A 229 -8.48 -5.24 22.19
C LEU A 229 -7.19 -6.09 22.08
N LEU A 230 -6.96 -6.95 23.07
CA LEU A 230 -5.83 -7.89 23.08
C LEU A 230 -6.16 -9.26 22.48
N ASP A 231 -7.44 -9.54 22.23
CA ASP A 231 -7.89 -10.81 21.66
C ASP A 231 -7.83 -10.76 20.13
N TRP A 232 -7.00 -11.62 19.53
CA TRP A 232 -6.93 -11.79 18.09
C TRP A 232 -8.23 -12.29 17.46
N GLY A 233 -9.06 -12.96 18.21
CA GLY A 233 -10.34 -13.50 17.77
C GLY A 233 -11.53 -12.56 17.94
N ALA A 234 -11.35 -11.41 18.60
CA ALA A 234 -12.46 -10.52 19.01
C ALA A 234 -13.38 -10.10 17.86
N VAL A 235 -12.84 -9.89 16.66
CA VAL A 235 -13.61 -9.50 15.46
C VAL A 235 -14.54 -10.61 14.98
N GLY A 236 -14.29 -11.86 15.37
CA GLY A 236 -15.09 -13.03 15.01
C GLY A 236 -14.94 -13.47 13.54
N TRP A 237 -15.14 -14.77 13.30
CA TRP A 237 -14.95 -15.40 12.00
C TRP A 237 -15.84 -14.84 10.88
N ARG A 238 -17.05 -14.38 11.22
CA ARG A 238 -18.00 -13.80 10.24
C ARG A 238 -17.44 -12.53 9.62
N GLN A 239 -16.84 -11.66 10.43
CA GLN A 239 -16.21 -10.43 9.94
C GLN A 239 -14.95 -10.75 9.11
N MET A 240 -14.14 -11.72 9.57
CA MET A 240 -12.96 -12.19 8.81
C MET A 240 -13.36 -12.71 7.43
N LEU A 241 -14.43 -13.51 7.34
CA LEU A 241 -14.97 -13.96 6.05
C LEU A 241 -15.53 -12.81 5.22
N GLY A 242 -16.21 -11.85 5.85
CA GLY A 242 -16.69 -10.65 5.16
C GLY A 242 -15.54 -9.89 4.50
N TRP A 243 -14.45 -9.65 5.23
CA TRP A 243 -13.23 -9.04 4.68
C TRP A 243 -12.60 -9.89 3.58
N PHE A 244 -12.54 -11.21 3.77
CA PHE A 244 -12.01 -12.11 2.75
C PHE A 244 -12.77 -11.98 1.43
N PHE A 245 -14.09 -12.09 1.45
CA PHE A 245 -14.89 -11.97 0.23
C PHE A 245 -14.92 -10.56 -0.36
N ALA A 246 -14.67 -9.52 0.43
CA ALA A 246 -14.54 -8.16 -0.06
C ALA A 246 -13.17 -7.90 -0.74
N VAL A 247 -12.08 -8.38 -0.15
CA VAL A 247 -10.71 -8.06 -0.58
C VAL A 247 -10.16 -9.08 -1.60
N PHE A 248 -10.43 -10.37 -1.38
CA PHE A 248 -9.89 -11.45 -2.19
C PHE A 248 -10.11 -11.29 -3.70
N PRO A 249 -11.33 -10.98 -4.20
CA PRO A 249 -11.56 -10.83 -5.64
C PRO A 249 -10.82 -9.63 -6.23
N VAL A 250 -10.60 -8.58 -5.45
CA VAL A 250 -9.97 -7.33 -5.92
C VAL A 250 -8.56 -7.61 -6.43
N TRP A 251 -7.80 -8.45 -5.75
CA TRP A 251 -6.44 -8.80 -6.17
C TRP A 251 -6.38 -9.54 -7.51
N PHE A 252 -7.41 -10.34 -7.85
CA PHE A 252 -7.48 -11.05 -9.12
C PHE A 252 -7.82 -10.16 -10.31
N ILE A 253 -8.48 -9.02 -10.09
CA ILE A 253 -8.87 -8.06 -11.14
C ILE A 253 -8.05 -6.77 -11.09
N SER A 254 -7.15 -6.63 -10.12
CA SER A 254 -6.35 -5.43 -9.92
C SER A 254 -5.45 -5.13 -11.11
N ILE A 255 -5.66 -3.96 -11.75
CA ILE A 255 -4.78 -3.48 -12.82
C ILE A 255 -3.36 -3.27 -12.30
N ALA A 256 -3.23 -2.82 -11.06
CA ALA A 256 -1.94 -2.59 -10.43
C ALA A 256 -1.17 -3.90 -10.23
N ALA A 257 -1.83 -4.97 -9.77
CA ALA A 257 -1.23 -6.30 -9.71
C ALA A 257 -0.82 -6.81 -11.10
N MET A 258 -1.72 -6.67 -12.08
CA MET A 258 -1.44 -7.09 -13.47
C MET A 258 -0.21 -6.39 -14.04
N GLN A 259 -0.08 -5.07 -13.85
CA GLN A 259 1.09 -4.32 -14.34
C GLN A 259 2.39 -4.82 -13.72
N ARG A 260 2.43 -5.11 -12.40
CA ARG A 260 3.64 -5.64 -11.72
C ARG A 260 3.98 -7.03 -12.20
N ILE A 261 2.97 -7.88 -12.47
CA ILE A 261 3.18 -9.21 -13.06
C ILE A 261 3.78 -9.08 -14.48
N ILE A 262 3.24 -8.20 -15.31
CA ILE A 262 3.73 -7.95 -16.68
C ILE A 262 5.16 -7.40 -16.66
N ALA A 263 5.45 -6.47 -15.76
CA ALA A 263 6.74 -5.79 -15.64
C ALA A 263 7.85 -6.65 -15.03
N ALA A 264 7.53 -7.72 -14.32
CA ALA A 264 8.52 -8.63 -13.74
C ALA A 264 9.36 -9.32 -14.86
N ARG A 265 10.65 -9.55 -14.60
CA ARG A 265 11.57 -10.12 -15.59
C ARG A 265 11.20 -11.56 -16.02
N ASP A 266 10.66 -12.36 -15.09
CA ASP A 266 10.26 -13.75 -15.33
C ASP A 266 9.16 -14.21 -14.37
N VAL A 267 8.58 -15.40 -14.65
CA VAL A 267 7.50 -15.98 -13.84
C VAL A 267 7.93 -16.21 -12.39
N LYS A 268 9.15 -16.69 -12.17
CA LYS A 268 9.65 -17.02 -10.84
C LYS A 268 9.84 -15.75 -9.98
N THR A 269 10.35 -14.68 -10.59
CA THR A 269 10.49 -13.38 -9.95
C THR A 269 9.13 -12.80 -9.59
N ALA A 270 8.17 -12.81 -10.53
CA ALA A 270 6.81 -12.34 -10.26
C ALA A 270 6.16 -13.13 -9.12
N GLN A 271 6.19 -14.46 -9.20
CA GLN A 271 5.58 -15.34 -8.21
C GLN A 271 6.18 -15.15 -6.81
N ARG A 272 7.51 -15.18 -6.70
CA ARG A 272 8.19 -14.95 -5.43
C ARG A 272 7.97 -13.55 -4.89
N GLY A 273 7.95 -12.53 -5.76
CA GLY A 273 7.68 -11.16 -5.38
C GLY A 273 6.31 -11.01 -4.72
N PHE A 274 5.26 -11.52 -5.35
CA PHE A 274 3.92 -11.50 -4.79
C PHE A 274 3.79 -12.34 -3.51
N PHE A 275 4.45 -13.51 -3.45
CA PHE A 275 4.48 -14.30 -2.22
C PHE A 275 5.09 -13.51 -1.05
N LEU A 276 6.26 -12.88 -1.27
CA LEU A 276 6.93 -12.07 -0.25
C LEU A 276 6.16 -10.80 0.11
N THR A 277 5.37 -10.26 -0.80
CA THR A 277 4.44 -9.16 -0.50
C THR A 277 3.38 -9.61 0.50
N GLY A 278 2.70 -10.72 0.23
CA GLY A 278 1.67 -11.22 1.14
C GLY A 278 2.24 -11.71 2.48
N ILE A 279 3.35 -12.44 2.43
CA ILE A 279 4.07 -12.96 3.60
C ILE A 279 5.58 -12.77 3.32
N PRO A 280 6.34 -12.05 4.15
CA PRO A 280 6.03 -11.47 5.46
C PRO A 280 5.61 -9.99 5.47
N ILE A 281 5.60 -9.28 4.33
CA ILE A 281 5.50 -7.81 4.34
C ILE A 281 4.12 -7.36 4.82
N GLU A 282 3.04 -7.78 4.14
CA GLU A 282 1.71 -7.38 4.59
C GLU A 282 1.34 -8.05 5.89
N TRP A 283 1.49 -9.34 5.95
CA TRP A 283 1.25 -10.08 7.18
C TRP A 283 2.45 -10.98 7.51
N PRO A 284 3.08 -10.84 8.69
CA PRO A 284 2.60 -10.07 9.85
C PRO A 284 3.13 -8.63 9.96
N LEU A 285 4.17 -8.23 9.23
CA LEU A 285 4.92 -7.00 9.54
C LEU A 285 4.04 -5.74 9.51
N PHE A 286 3.39 -5.45 8.40
CA PHE A 286 2.58 -4.24 8.28
C PHE A 286 1.27 -4.34 9.06
N ALA A 287 0.57 -5.47 9.00
CA ALA A 287 -0.69 -5.68 9.69
C ALA A 287 -0.56 -5.48 11.21
N VAL A 288 0.41 -6.16 11.81
CA VAL A 288 0.64 -6.05 13.26
C VAL A 288 1.23 -4.69 13.62
N GLY A 289 2.21 -4.20 12.84
CA GLY A 289 2.83 -2.91 13.10
C GLY A 289 1.84 -1.74 13.10
N SER A 290 0.98 -1.65 12.10
CA SER A 290 0.00 -0.56 12.00
C SER A 290 -1.11 -0.66 13.05
N THR A 291 -1.61 -1.86 13.36
CA THR A 291 -2.60 -2.04 14.45
C THR A 291 -1.99 -1.77 15.82
N MET A 292 -0.71 -2.07 16.03
CA MET A 292 0.01 -1.71 17.27
C MET A 292 0.08 -0.20 17.48
N ILE A 293 0.28 0.59 16.42
CA ILE A 293 0.21 2.06 16.53
C ILE A 293 -1.17 2.50 17.02
N GLY A 294 -2.25 1.93 16.47
CA GLY A 294 -3.61 2.21 16.91
C GLY A 294 -3.86 1.83 18.38
N LEU A 295 -3.35 0.66 18.82
CA LEU A 295 -3.42 0.24 20.22
C LEU A 295 -2.68 1.19 21.17
N ILE A 296 -1.48 1.63 20.78
CA ILE A 296 -0.69 2.61 21.54
C ILE A 296 -1.44 3.95 21.61
N ALA A 297 -2.03 4.40 20.49
CA ALA A 297 -2.86 5.59 20.47
C ALA A 297 -4.07 5.46 21.38
N ARG A 298 -4.75 4.30 21.41
CA ARG A 298 -5.85 4.01 22.34
C ARG A 298 -5.43 4.06 23.82
N PHE A 299 -4.21 3.64 24.09
CA PHE A 299 -3.64 3.73 25.46
C PHE A 299 -3.41 5.18 25.86
N LEU A 300 -2.85 6.01 24.96
CA LEU A 300 -2.45 7.40 25.24
C LEU A 300 -3.65 8.37 25.23
N ILE A 301 -4.57 8.17 24.28
CA ILE A 301 -5.69 9.09 24.01
C ILE A 301 -7.01 8.27 23.91
N PRO A 302 -7.52 7.74 25.04
CA PRO A 302 -8.68 6.84 25.05
C PRO A 302 -9.97 7.46 24.51
N ASP A 303 -10.13 8.79 24.62
CA ASP A 303 -11.34 9.51 24.26
C ASP A 303 -11.26 10.18 22.89
N LEU A 304 -10.38 9.71 22.00
CA LEU A 304 -10.27 10.22 20.63
C LEU A 304 -11.59 9.96 19.87
N SER A 305 -12.24 11.03 19.41
CA SER A 305 -13.56 10.97 18.77
C SER A 305 -13.50 10.43 17.33
N ASP A 306 -12.39 10.61 16.64
CA ASP A 306 -12.15 10.12 15.28
C ASP A 306 -10.79 9.44 15.22
N PRO A 307 -10.76 8.10 15.28
CA PRO A 307 -9.50 7.34 15.29
C PRO A 307 -8.78 7.30 13.94
N GLU A 308 -9.35 7.90 12.88
CA GLU A 308 -8.71 8.04 11.57
C GLU A 308 -8.06 9.42 11.37
N LEU A 309 -8.13 10.29 12.37
CA LEU A 309 -7.43 11.57 12.47
C LEU A 309 -6.19 11.47 13.37
#